data_1234f28788cf003e3b97966f5573f02e
#
_entry.id   1234f28788cf003e3b97966f5573f02e
#
_cell.length_a   1.000
_cell.length_b   1.000
_cell.length_c   1.000
_cell.angle_alpha   90.00
_cell.angle_beta   90.00
_cell.angle_gamma   90.00
#
_symmetry.space_group_name_H-M   'P 1'
#
loop_
_entity.id
_entity.type
_entity.pdbx_description
1 polymer ?
#
loop_
_entity_poly.entity_id
_entity_poly.type
_entity_poly.pdbx_seq_one_letter_code
_entity_poly.pdbx_strand_id
1 'polypeptide(L)'
;IGADAFAMFVKNQRQWEAKPLSQENISEFKQNLKAAGIEPRHVLPHNGYLINLGHPSAEQRQKSVNAFLDEIYRVEALGLVMINFHPGSYLNEISPEICLENIANSVNFLLENSQNVKLVIENTAGQGSNLGFKFEHLAFIIKNCIDKSRIGVCLDTCHTFAAGYDIRDDYERVMGEFDEIVGREMLRGMHLNDTKFDLASKKDRHESLGKGFLGLKTFENIIN
;
A
#
# COMPACT_ATOMS: atom_id res chain seq x y z
N ILE A 1 -12.11 20.36 -5.92
CA ILE A 1 -11.11 19.79 -6.85
C ILE A 1 -11.82 18.88 -7.86
N GLY A 2 -12.99 18.31 -7.51
CA GLY A 2 -13.74 17.38 -8.38
C GLY A 2 -13.08 15.98 -8.45
N ALA A 3 -12.40 15.57 -7.40
CA ALA A 3 -11.85 14.22 -7.31
C ALA A 3 -12.91 13.22 -6.87
N ASP A 4 -12.94 12.04 -7.48
CA ASP A 4 -13.84 10.93 -7.14
C ASP A 4 -13.21 9.92 -6.18
N ALA A 5 -11.90 10.00 -5.99
CA ALA A 5 -11.11 9.14 -5.11
C ALA A 5 -9.90 9.91 -4.54
N PHE A 6 -9.41 9.48 -3.38
CA PHE A 6 -8.20 10.05 -2.79
C PHE A 6 -7.50 9.10 -1.81
N ALA A 7 -6.20 9.35 -1.57
CA ALA A 7 -5.43 8.75 -0.50
C ALA A 7 -5.25 9.75 0.66
N MET A 8 -5.10 9.23 1.89
CA MET A 8 -4.90 10.06 3.09
C MET A 8 -4.12 9.29 4.15
N PHE A 9 -3.71 9.98 5.21
CA PHE A 9 -3.25 9.36 6.45
C PHE A 9 -4.31 9.54 7.55
N VAL A 10 -4.51 8.53 8.37
CA VAL A 10 -5.48 8.57 9.50
C VAL A 10 -4.87 9.10 10.79
N LYS A 11 -3.55 9.33 10.78
CA LYS A 11 -2.77 10.05 11.79
C LYS A 11 -1.49 10.60 11.16
N ASN A 12 -0.68 11.34 11.92
CA ASN A 12 0.63 11.78 11.42
C ASN A 12 1.51 10.57 11.10
N GLN A 13 1.90 10.45 9.83
CA GLN A 13 2.63 9.30 9.28
C GLN A 13 4.06 9.13 9.85
N ARG A 14 4.57 10.10 10.60
CA ARG A 14 5.90 10.09 11.24
C ARG A 14 5.83 9.97 12.77
N GLN A 15 4.67 9.56 13.29
CA GLN A 15 4.47 9.37 14.73
C GLN A 15 3.90 7.98 15.01
N TRP A 16 4.41 7.34 16.05
CA TRP A 16 3.91 6.04 16.50
C TRP A 16 2.52 6.12 17.09
N GLU A 17 2.26 7.16 17.86
CA GLU A 17 1.02 7.35 18.61
C GLU A 17 0.31 8.62 18.17
N ALA A 18 -0.99 8.62 18.31
CA ALA A 18 -1.84 9.80 18.11
C ALA A 18 -3.02 9.75 19.08
N LYS A 19 -3.59 10.90 19.40
CA LYS A 19 -4.81 10.98 20.18
C LYS A 19 -5.94 10.21 19.50
N PRO A 20 -6.83 9.54 20.25
CA PRO A 20 -8.02 8.92 19.67
C PRO A 20 -8.82 9.95 18.84
N LEU A 21 -9.49 9.47 17.79
CA LEU A 21 -10.44 10.30 17.05
C LEU A 21 -11.63 10.64 17.94
N SER A 22 -12.02 11.90 18.00
CA SER A 22 -13.24 12.30 18.69
C SER A 22 -14.48 11.87 17.88
N GLN A 23 -15.62 11.69 18.53
CA GLN A 23 -16.89 11.39 17.84
C GLN A 23 -17.29 12.53 16.89
N GLU A 24 -16.93 13.75 17.23
CA GLU A 24 -17.13 14.93 16.38
C GLU A 24 -16.35 14.82 15.07
N ASN A 25 -15.02 14.54 15.14
CA ASN A 25 -14.18 14.35 13.95
C ASN A 25 -14.67 13.20 13.07
N ILE A 26 -15.09 12.07 13.69
CA ILE A 26 -15.64 10.92 12.96
C ILE A 26 -16.92 11.30 12.22
N SER A 27 -17.83 12.01 12.89
CA SER A 27 -19.12 12.43 12.32
C SER A 27 -18.92 13.44 11.21
N GLU A 28 -18.06 14.43 11.43
CA GLU A 28 -17.71 15.45 10.43
C GLU A 28 -17.09 14.83 9.18
N PHE A 29 -16.12 13.92 9.33
CA PHE A 29 -15.51 13.20 8.22
C PHE A 29 -16.57 12.47 7.37
N LYS A 30 -17.44 11.69 8.03
CA LYS A 30 -18.50 10.94 7.34
C LYS A 30 -19.48 11.84 6.61
N GLN A 31 -19.85 12.95 7.22
CA GLN A 31 -20.75 13.95 6.60
C GLN A 31 -20.09 14.61 5.37
N ASN A 32 -18.84 15.03 5.51
CA ASN A 32 -18.10 15.65 4.42
C ASN A 32 -17.88 14.69 3.25
N LEU A 33 -17.53 13.42 3.54
CA LEU A 33 -17.37 12.38 2.50
C LEU A 33 -18.68 12.17 1.73
N LYS A 34 -19.80 12.06 2.46
CA LYS A 34 -21.13 11.94 1.86
C LYS A 34 -21.52 13.17 1.04
N ALA A 35 -21.26 14.37 1.56
CA ALA A 35 -21.56 15.63 0.86
C ALA A 35 -20.74 15.79 -0.42
N ALA A 36 -19.51 15.28 -0.43
CA ALA A 36 -18.64 15.24 -1.61
C ALA A 36 -19.06 14.18 -2.65
N GLY A 37 -19.99 13.27 -2.32
CA GLY A 37 -20.40 12.17 -3.18
C GLY A 37 -19.36 11.07 -3.34
N ILE A 38 -18.34 11.02 -2.46
CA ILE A 38 -17.27 10.03 -2.52
C ILE A 38 -17.65 8.82 -1.68
N GLU A 39 -17.64 7.64 -2.29
CA GLU A 39 -17.90 6.39 -1.55
C GLU A 39 -16.68 5.97 -0.71
N PRO A 40 -16.89 5.35 0.49
CA PRO A 40 -15.80 4.89 1.35
C PRO A 40 -14.78 3.97 0.65
N ARG A 41 -15.21 3.20 -0.35
CA ARG A 41 -14.34 2.32 -1.14
C ARG A 41 -13.39 3.07 -2.09
N HIS A 42 -13.62 4.35 -2.33
CA HIS A 42 -12.77 5.20 -3.16
C HIS A 42 -11.76 6.01 -2.32
N VAL A 43 -11.72 5.76 -1.03
CA VAL A 43 -10.70 6.34 -0.13
C VAL A 43 -9.74 5.23 0.28
N LEU A 44 -8.46 5.40 -0.04
CA LEU A 44 -7.40 4.46 0.29
C LEU A 44 -6.42 5.10 1.27
N PRO A 45 -6.68 5.01 2.60
CA PRO A 45 -5.71 5.47 3.58
C PRO A 45 -4.40 4.71 3.48
N HIS A 46 -3.30 5.39 3.71
CA HIS A 46 -1.97 4.79 3.80
C HIS A 46 -1.52 4.71 5.25
N ASN A 47 -0.85 3.63 5.63
CA ASN A 47 -0.26 3.47 6.96
C ASN A 47 0.93 4.41 7.18
N GLY A 48 1.32 4.58 8.44
CA GLY A 48 2.48 5.41 8.81
C GLY A 48 3.81 4.84 8.33
N TYR A 49 4.75 5.73 7.97
CA TYR A 49 6.06 5.36 7.41
C TYR A 49 7.02 4.67 8.40
N LEU A 50 6.70 4.70 9.70
CA LEU A 50 7.52 4.05 10.72
C LEU A 50 7.25 2.53 10.83
N ILE A 51 6.16 2.05 10.24
CA ILE A 51 5.71 0.68 10.33
C ILE A 51 6.56 -0.21 9.43
N ASN A 52 7.15 -1.26 10.02
CA ASN A 52 7.88 -2.31 9.30
C ASN A 52 7.41 -3.68 9.81
N LEU A 53 6.48 -4.31 9.07
CA LEU A 53 5.90 -5.61 9.44
C LEU A 53 6.88 -6.78 9.30
N GLY A 54 7.98 -6.58 8.56
CA GLY A 54 9.04 -7.55 8.37
C GLY A 54 10.25 -7.35 9.29
N HIS A 55 10.20 -6.42 10.24
CA HIS A 55 11.35 -6.02 11.05
C HIS A 55 12.06 -7.24 11.68
N PRO A 56 13.41 -7.34 11.62
CA PRO A 56 14.17 -8.45 12.18
C PRO A 56 13.92 -8.67 13.69
N SER A 57 13.96 -7.59 14.47
CA SER A 57 13.64 -7.63 15.89
C SER A 57 12.14 -7.88 16.12
N ALA A 58 11.82 -8.93 16.87
CA ALA A 58 10.43 -9.26 17.23
C ALA A 58 9.76 -8.13 18.01
N GLU A 59 10.48 -7.44 18.90
CA GLU A 59 9.95 -6.30 19.67
C GLU A 59 9.55 -5.13 18.76
N GLN A 60 10.42 -4.74 17.83
CA GLN A 60 10.15 -3.64 16.90
C GLN A 60 9.05 -4.02 15.89
N ARG A 61 8.99 -5.29 15.49
CA ARG A 61 7.91 -5.82 14.67
C ARG A 61 6.58 -5.77 15.41
N GLN A 62 6.53 -6.18 16.69
CA GLN A 62 5.32 -6.08 17.50
C GLN A 62 4.86 -4.64 17.69
N LYS A 63 5.80 -3.70 17.87
CA LYS A 63 5.49 -2.26 17.92
C LYS A 63 4.85 -1.78 16.62
N SER A 64 5.39 -2.22 15.48
CA SER A 64 4.84 -1.91 14.15
C SER A 64 3.43 -2.48 13.98
N VAL A 65 3.21 -3.72 14.38
CA VAL A 65 1.90 -4.40 14.34
C VAL A 65 0.87 -3.64 15.20
N ASN A 66 1.22 -3.27 16.43
CA ASN A 66 0.33 -2.53 17.33
C ASN A 66 -0.03 -1.15 16.76
N ALA A 67 0.95 -0.43 16.19
CA ALA A 67 0.72 0.87 15.57
C ALA A 67 -0.19 0.76 14.33
N PHE A 68 -0.02 -0.31 13.54
CA PHE A 68 -0.87 -0.53 12.38
C PHE A 68 -2.30 -0.93 12.78
N LEU A 69 -2.44 -1.72 13.84
CA LEU A 69 -3.76 -2.08 14.37
C LEU A 69 -4.54 -0.85 14.86
N ASP A 70 -3.88 0.13 15.52
CA ASP A 70 -4.48 1.43 15.83
C ASP A 70 -4.97 2.16 14.56
N GLU A 71 -4.18 2.12 13.48
CA GLU A 71 -4.58 2.75 12.22
C GLU A 71 -5.78 2.03 11.56
N ILE A 72 -5.84 0.70 11.63
CA ILE A 72 -7.01 -0.07 11.17
C ILE A 72 -8.26 0.33 11.95
N TYR A 73 -8.18 0.44 13.27
CA TYR A 73 -9.33 0.87 14.09
C TYR A 73 -9.78 2.31 13.77
N ARG A 74 -8.86 3.21 13.41
CA ARG A 74 -9.21 4.55 12.93
C ARG A 74 -9.94 4.50 11.59
N VAL A 75 -9.49 3.67 10.67
CA VAL A 75 -10.13 3.42 9.37
C VAL A 75 -11.55 2.89 9.56
N GLU A 76 -11.74 1.91 10.45
CA GLU A 76 -13.06 1.37 10.81
C GLU A 76 -13.97 2.45 11.42
N ALA A 77 -13.45 3.24 12.37
CA ALA A 77 -14.21 4.32 13.01
C ALA A 77 -14.70 5.36 11.98
N LEU A 78 -13.86 5.69 10.99
CA LEU A 78 -14.20 6.60 9.90
C LEU A 78 -15.18 5.98 8.88
N GLY A 79 -15.48 4.69 9.00
CA GLY A 79 -16.37 3.97 8.07
C GLY A 79 -15.72 3.65 6.73
N LEU A 80 -14.38 3.68 6.67
CA LEU A 80 -13.60 3.29 5.50
C LEU A 80 -13.38 1.77 5.50
N VAL A 81 -13.09 1.20 4.34
CA VAL A 81 -13.11 -0.25 4.11
C VAL A 81 -11.76 -0.84 3.69
N MET A 82 -10.76 -0.01 3.50
CA MET A 82 -9.42 -0.42 3.06
C MET A 82 -8.34 0.41 3.74
N ILE A 83 -7.14 -0.14 3.87
CA ILE A 83 -5.93 0.58 4.24
C ILE A 83 -4.73 0.03 3.47
N ASN A 84 -3.95 0.93 2.89
CA ASN A 84 -2.75 0.63 2.10
C ASN A 84 -1.50 0.62 2.98
N PHE A 85 -0.54 -0.26 2.67
CA PHE A 85 0.71 -0.35 3.41
C PHE A 85 1.87 -0.91 2.58
N HIS A 86 3.08 -0.44 2.84
CA HIS A 86 4.31 -1.08 2.36
C HIS A 86 4.58 -2.34 3.19
N PRO A 87 4.99 -3.46 2.55
CA PRO A 87 5.19 -4.74 3.25
C PRO A 87 6.19 -4.64 4.40
N GLY A 88 7.38 -4.07 4.13
CA GLY A 88 8.43 -3.93 5.12
C GLY A 88 9.84 -4.11 4.53
N SER A 89 10.81 -4.19 5.42
CA SER A 89 12.23 -4.19 5.11
C SER A 89 13.00 -5.16 6.00
N TYR A 90 13.93 -5.92 5.40
CA TYR A 90 14.77 -6.87 6.12
C TYR A 90 16.02 -6.23 6.76
N LEU A 91 16.23 -4.92 6.56
CA LEU A 91 17.31 -4.09 7.13
C LEU A 91 18.73 -4.64 6.91
N ASN A 92 18.90 -5.61 5.99
CA ASN A 92 20.12 -6.39 5.78
C ASN A 92 20.60 -7.20 7.03
N GLU A 93 19.69 -7.50 7.96
CA GLU A 93 19.95 -8.24 9.19
C GLU A 93 19.46 -9.68 9.14
N ILE A 94 18.47 -9.96 8.29
CA ILE A 94 17.90 -11.29 8.03
C ILE A 94 17.80 -11.53 6.51
N SER A 95 17.48 -12.76 6.09
CA SER A 95 17.24 -12.99 4.66
C SER A 95 15.89 -12.41 4.20
N PRO A 96 15.74 -12.10 2.90
CA PRO A 96 14.46 -11.66 2.34
C PRO A 96 13.31 -12.65 2.60
N GLU A 97 13.59 -13.96 2.56
CA GLU A 97 12.60 -15.01 2.78
C GLU A 97 12.06 -14.97 4.22
N ILE A 98 12.94 -14.89 5.22
CA ILE A 98 12.55 -14.74 6.63
C ILE A 98 11.73 -13.45 6.83
N CYS A 99 12.12 -12.37 6.16
CA CYS A 99 11.37 -11.12 6.23
C CYS A 99 9.96 -11.24 5.62
N LEU A 100 9.81 -11.93 4.49
CA LEU A 100 8.50 -12.22 3.89
C LEU A 100 7.61 -13.07 4.80
N GLU A 101 8.18 -14.06 5.48
CA GLU A 101 7.47 -14.85 6.50
C GLU A 101 7.02 -13.98 7.68
N ASN A 102 7.89 -13.10 8.18
CA ASN A 102 7.56 -12.15 9.24
C ASN A 102 6.41 -11.22 8.83
N ILE A 103 6.43 -10.72 7.58
CA ILE A 103 5.36 -9.87 7.04
C ILE A 103 4.05 -10.65 6.99
N ALA A 104 4.03 -11.87 6.44
CA ALA A 104 2.84 -12.70 6.34
C ALA A 104 2.25 -13.00 7.73
N ASN A 105 3.09 -13.33 8.71
CA ASN A 105 2.67 -13.56 10.10
C ASN A 105 2.08 -12.29 10.74
N SER A 106 2.69 -11.13 10.50
CA SER A 106 2.20 -9.84 10.98
C SER A 106 0.85 -9.49 10.36
N VAL A 107 0.69 -9.72 9.05
CA VAL A 107 -0.59 -9.52 8.34
C VAL A 107 -1.67 -10.43 8.89
N ASN A 108 -1.35 -11.71 9.16
CA ASN A 108 -2.30 -12.65 9.75
C ASN A 108 -2.76 -12.19 11.14
N PHE A 109 -1.83 -11.74 11.98
CA PHE A 109 -2.20 -11.17 13.28
C PHE A 109 -3.14 -9.96 13.15
N LEU A 110 -2.90 -9.07 12.18
CA LEU A 110 -3.78 -7.92 11.92
C LEU A 110 -5.16 -8.38 11.44
N LEU A 111 -5.24 -9.40 10.57
CA LEU A 111 -6.50 -9.96 10.09
C LEU A 111 -7.32 -10.61 11.21
N GLU A 112 -6.66 -11.31 12.14
CA GLU A 112 -7.30 -11.94 13.30
C GLU A 112 -7.84 -10.91 14.32
N ASN A 113 -7.18 -9.75 14.42
CA ASN A 113 -7.50 -8.72 15.42
C ASN A 113 -8.27 -7.52 14.82
N SER A 114 -8.78 -7.63 13.60
CA SER A 114 -9.64 -6.64 12.94
C SER A 114 -10.75 -7.34 12.15
N GLN A 115 -11.79 -6.62 11.71
CA GLN A 115 -12.94 -7.29 11.09
C GLN A 115 -13.26 -6.81 9.67
N ASN A 116 -13.47 -5.52 9.46
CA ASN A 116 -14.14 -5.02 8.26
C ASN A 116 -13.22 -4.34 7.26
N VAL A 117 -11.95 -4.15 7.60
CA VAL A 117 -10.97 -3.45 6.76
C VAL A 117 -10.18 -4.45 5.95
N LYS A 118 -10.05 -4.19 4.66
CA LYS A 118 -9.18 -4.90 3.74
C LYS A 118 -7.77 -4.30 3.82
N LEU A 119 -6.77 -5.15 3.99
CA LEU A 119 -5.36 -4.78 3.98
C LEU A 119 -4.86 -4.78 2.54
N VAL A 120 -4.40 -3.65 2.04
CA VAL A 120 -3.96 -3.48 0.64
C VAL A 120 -2.45 -3.33 0.63
N ILE A 121 -1.76 -4.33 0.10
CA ILE A 121 -0.30 -4.35 0.02
C ILE A 121 0.12 -3.46 -1.16
N GLU A 122 0.94 -2.47 -0.90
CA GLU A 122 1.56 -1.69 -1.98
C GLU A 122 2.85 -2.32 -2.45
N ASN A 123 3.03 -2.40 -3.77
CA ASN A 123 4.35 -2.71 -4.30
C ASN A 123 5.34 -1.57 -3.99
N THR A 124 6.63 -1.89 -3.90
CA THR A 124 7.68 -0.92 -3.58
C THR A 124 8.70 -0.79 -4.72
N ALA A 125 9.47 0.28 -4.72
CA ALA A 125 10.55 0.50 -5.69
C ALA A 125 11.74 -0.45 -5.52
N GLY A 126 11.83 -1.21 -4.42
CA GLY A 126 13.01 -2.00 -4.09
C GLY A 126 14.19 -1.16 -3.61
N GLN A 127 13.92 0.04 -3.07
CA GLN A 127 14.95 0.90 -2.50
C GLN A 127 15.52 0.29 -1.22
N GLY A 128 16.85 0.22 -1.12
CA GLY A 128 17.54 -0.34 0.06
C GLY A 128 17.20 -1.82 0.26
N SER A 129 16.61 -2.13 1.42
CA SER A 129 16.21 -3.47 1.83
C SER A 129 14.69 -3.67 1.88
N ASN A 130 13.92 -2.79 1.21
CA ASN A 130 12.47 -2.91 1.13
C ASN A 130 12.04 -4.09 0.25
N LEU A 131 11.10 -4.89 0.74
CA LEU A 131 10.45 -5.97 -0.01
C LEU A 131 9.12 -5.51 -0.59
N GLY A 132 8.54 -6.34 -1.49
CA GLY A 132 7.32 -6.00 -2.22
C GLY A 132 7.58 -5.42 -3.61
N PHE A 133 8.84 -5.28 -4.03
CA PHE A 133 9.20 -4.77 -5.35
C PHE A 133 9.09 -5.81 -6.47
N LYS A 134 8.95 -7.09 -6.14
CA LYS A 134 8.65 -8.18 -7.08
C LYS A 134 7.22 -8.63 -6.89
N PHE A 135 6.53 -8.98 -7.95
CA PHE A 135 5.18 -9.53 -7.89
C PHE A 135 5.13 -10.83 -7.09
N GLU A 136 6.19 -11.65 -7.15
CA GLU A 136 6.33 -12.86 -6.35
C GLU A 136 6.36 -12.58 -4.83
N HIS A 137 6.87 -11.44 -4.39
CA HIS A 137 6.81 -11.05 -2.97
C HIS A 137 5.36 -10.82 -2.53
N LEU A 138 4.56 -10.14 -3.37
CA LEU A 138 3.14 -9.88 -3.11
C LEU A 138 2.36 -11.21 -3.10
N ALA A 139 2.60 -12.05 -4.11
CA ALA A 139 1.98 -13.37 -4.22
C ALA A 139 2.32 -14.26 -3.01
N PHE A 140 3.58 -14.23 -2.53
CA PHE A 140 3.99 -14.97 -1.34
C PHE A 140 3.20 -14.54 -0.11
N ILE A 141 3.09 -13.24 0.14
CA ILE A 141 2.34 -12.70 1.30
C ILE A 141 0.88 -13.12 1.19
N ILE A 142 0.24 -12.90 0.03
CA ILE A 142 -1.16 -13.24 -0.20
C ILE A 142 -1.42 -14.75 -0.04
N LYS A 143 -0.54 -15.59 -0.57
CA LYS A 143 -0.64 -17.05 -0.46
C LYS A 143 -0.67 -17.51 0.99
N ASN A 144 0.09 -16.85 1.87
CA ASN A 144 0.22 -17.19 3.29
C ASN A 144 -0.78 -16.44 4.20
N CYS A 145 -1.69 -15.61 3.63
CA CYS A 145 -2.76 -14.98 4.39
C CYS A 145 -3.88 -15.98 4.74
N ILE A 146 -4.36 -15.90 5.98
CA ILE A 146 -5.46 -16.74 6.51
C ILE A 146 -6.81 -16.37 5.91
N ASP A 147 -7.01 -15.09 5.55
CA ASP A 147 -8.24 -14.58 4.92
C ASP A 147 -7.91 -13.78 3.66
N LYS A 148 -7.96 -14.46 2.52
CA LYS A 148 -7.68 -13.85 1.21
C LYS A 148 -8.77 -12.88 0.75
N SER A 149 -9.97 -12.93 1.33
CA SER A 149 -11.04 -11.99 1.00
C SER A 149 -10.77 -10.58 1.51
N ARG A 150 -9.92 -10.49 2.54
CA ARG A 150 -9.53 -9.24 3.21
C ARG A 150 -8.14 -8.76 2.88
N ILE A 151 -7.52 -9.29 1.82
CA ILE A 151 -6.25 -8.81 1.30
C ILE A 151 -6.42 -8.28 -0.14
N GLY A 152 -5.58 -7.36 -0.54
CA GLY A 152 -5.52 -6.83 -1.90
C GLY A 152 -4.19 -6.19 -2.19
N VAL A 153 -4.04 -5.65 -3.40
CA VAL A 153 -2.80 -5.00 -3.86
C VAL A 153 -3.11 -3.58 -4.35
N CYS A 154 -2.22 -2.66 -4.06
CA CYS A 154 -2.10 -1.36 -4.71
C CYS A 154 -0.83 -1.36 -5.55
N LEU A 155 -0.92 -0.94 -6.80
CA LEU A 155 0.25 -0.70 -7.65
C LEU A 155 0.56 0.80 -7.69
N ASP A 156 1.75 1.18 -7.21
CA ASP A 156 2.30 2.51 -7.42
C ASP A 156 3.09 2.52 -8.73
N THR A 157 2.76 3.43 -9.63
CA THR A 157 3.38 3.50 -10.96
C THR A 157 4.86 3.87 -10.92
N CYS A 158 5.27 4.77 -10.00
CA CYS A 158 6.67 5.09 -9.76
C CYS A 158 7.43 3.87 -9.23
N HIS A 159 6.84 3.16 -8.26
CA HIS A 159 7.46 1.97 -7.68
C HIS A 159 7.59 0.84 -8.68
N THR A 160 6.54 0.59 -9.47
CA THR A 160 6.52 -0.44 -10.51
C THR A 160 7.65 -0.21 -11.51
N PHE A 161 7.77 1.02 -12.03
CA PHE A 161 8.81 1.38 -12.99
C PHE A 161 10.21 1.34 -12.37
N ALA A 162 10.38 1.89 -11.16
CA ALA A 162 11.65 1.85 -10.45
C ALA A 162 12.10 0.43 -10.09
N ALA A 163 11.16 -0.50 -9.87
CA ALA A 163 11.45 -1.92 -9.62
C ALA A 163 11.91 -2.68 -10.86
N GLY A 164 11.65 -2.14 -12.07
CA GLY A 164 12.08 -2.72 -13.34
C GLY A 164 10.96 -3.22 -14.25
N TYR A 165 9.71 -2.98 -13.89
CA TYR A 165 8.55 -3.29 -14.72
C TYR A 165 8.24 -2.09 -15.62
N ASP A 166 8.48 -2.23 -16.93
CA ASP A 166 8.33 -1.14 -17.89
C ASP A 166 6.87 -0.90 -18.28
N ILE A 167 6.13 -0.24 -17.39
CA ILE A 167 4.73 0.16 -17.62
C ILE A 167 4.60 1.34 -18.59
N ARG A 168 5.72 1.98 -18.95
CA ARG A 168 5.75 3.07 -19.93
C ARG A 168 5.64 2.55 -21.35
N ASP A 169 6.49 1.58 -21.69
CA ASP A 169 6.61 1.11 -23.07
C ASP A 169 5.96 -0.28 -23.29
N ASP A 170 5.64 -1.02 -22.22
CA ASP A 170 5.08 -2.39 -22.29
C ASP A 170 4.05 -2.69 -21.19
N TYR A 171 3.07 -1.81 -21.03
CA TYR A 171 2.03 -1.88 -19.99
C TYR A 171 1.29 -3.22 -19.98
N GLU A 172 0.83 -3.69 -21.15
CA GLU A 172 0.04 -4.91 -21.26
C GLU A 172 0.83 -6.16 -20.82
N ARG A 173 2.12 -6.24 -21.16
CA ARG A 173 2.97 -7.33 -20.71
C ARG A 173 3.14 -7.30 -19.18
N VAL A 174 3.38 -6.12 -18.61
CA VAL A 174 3.54 -5.97 -17.17
C VAL A 174 2.25 -6.35 -16.42
N MET A 175 1.11 -5.90 -16.92
CA MET A 175 -0.18 -6.25 -16.33
C MET A 175 -0.55 -7.72 -16.53
N GLY A 176 -0.13 -8.33 -17.64
CA GLY A 176 -0.23 -9.77 -17.88
C GLY A 176 0.62 -10.57 -16.89
N GLU A 177 1.86 -10.15 -16.63
CA GLU A 177 2.76 -10.75 -15.64
C GLU A 177 2.18 -10.61 -14.20
N PHE A 178 1.63 -9.43 -13.88
CA PHE A 178 0.91 -9.23 -12.62
C PHE A 178 -0.28 -10.18 -12.47
N ASP A 179 -1.06 -10.35 -13.54
CA ASP A 179 -2.23 -11.23 -13.53
C ASP A 179 -1.83 -12.69 -13.34
N GLU A 180 -0.79 -13.15 -14.01
CA GLU A 180 -0.27 -14.52 -13.88
C GLU A 180 0.26 -14.83 -12.49
N ILE A 181 1.00 -13.89 -11.87
CA ILE A 181 1.70 -14.11 -10.60
C ILE A 181 0.82 -13.81 -9.38
N VAL A 182 0.03 -12.73 -9.43
CA VAL A 182 -0.72 -12.20 -8.28
C VAL A 182 -2.23 -12.41 -8.46
N GLY A 183 -2.74 -12.24 -9.67
CA GLY A 183 -4.15 -12.21 -10.01
C GLY A 183 -4.70 -10.78 -10.11
N ARG A 184 -5.28 -10.43 -11.26
CA ARG A 184 -5.87 -9.10 -11.50
C ARG A 184 -7.00 -8.77 -10.52
N GLU A 185 -7.71 -9.79 -10.05
CA GLU A 185 -8.78 -9.66 -9.05
C GLU A 185 -8.27 -9.20 -7.66
N MET A 186 -6.95 -9.25 -7.43
CA MET A 186 -6.36 -8.75 -6.19
C MET A 186 -6.11 -7.23 -6.23
N LEU A 187 -6.10 -6.60 -7.42
CA LEU A 187 -5.88 -5.16 -7.54
C LEU A 187 -7.05 -4.38 -6.94
N ARG A 188 -6.76 -3.46 -6.02
CA ARG A 188 -7.73 -2.63 -5.30
C ARG A 188 -7.55 -1.13 -5.53
N GLY A 189 -6.40 -0.74 -6.01
CA GLY A 189 -6.09 0.65 -6.29
C GLY A 189 -4.77 0.81 -7.01
N MET A 190 -4.55 2.00 -7.51
CA MET A 190 -3.27 2.43 -8.07
C MET A 190 -2.93 3.80 -7.51
N HIS A 191 -1.68 3.98 -7.11
CA HIS A 191 -1.11 5.30 -6.89
C HIS A 191 -0.47 5.76 -8.20
N LEU A 192 -1.03 6.80 -8.79
CA LEU A 192 -0.54 7.37 -10.04
C LEU A 192 0.52 8.41 -9.72
N ASN A 193 1.78 8.02 -9.76
CA ASN A 193 2.94 8.86 -9.53
C ASN A 193 3.91 8.75 -10.69
N ASP A 194 4.36 9.88 -11.22
CA ASP A 194 5.51 9.89 -12.12
C ASP A 194 6.80 9.75 -11.32
N THR A 195 7.92 9.52 -11.96
CA THR A 195 9.20 9.24 -11.30
C THR A 195 10.32 10.14 -11.79
N LYS A 196 11.20 10.55 -10.85
CA LYS A 196 12.41 11.34 -11.16
C LYS A 196 13.54 10.51 -11.74
N PHE A 197 13.43 9.19 -11.73
CA PHE A 197 14.50 8.29 -12.16
C PHE A 197 14.00 7.29 -13.19
N ASP A 198 14.93 6.82 -14.01
CA ASP A 198 14.65 5.88 -15.09
C ASP A 198 14.36 4.46 -14.59
N LEU A 199 13.94 3.60 -15.51
CA LEU A 199 13.59 2.20 -15.30
C LEU A 199 14.65 1.45 -14.46
N ALA A 200 14.18 0.59 -13.56
CA ALA A 200 15.01 -0.26 -12.71
C ALA A 200 15.98 0.49 -11.77
N SER A 201 15.74 1.76 -11.53
CA SER A 201 16.59 2.61 -10.68
C SER A 201 16.59 2.21 -9.21
N LYS A 202 15.56 1.52 -8.74
CA LYS A 202 15.29 1.19 -7.32
C LYS A 202 15.28 2.43 -6.42
N LYS A 203 14.79 3.55 -6.97
CA LYS A 203 14.67 4.81 -6.23
C LYS A 203 13.22 5.25 -6.16
N ASP A 204 12.73 5.34 -4.94
CA ASP A 204 11.41 5.87 -4.64
C ASP A 204 11.50 7.41 -4.57
N ARG A 205 11.24 8.06 -5.69
CA ARG A 205 11.24 9.52 -5.82
C ARG A 205 10.19 9.95 -6.81
N HIS A 206 9.03 10.30 -6.29
CA HIS A 206 7.88 10.73 -7.07
C HIS A 206 8.12 12.06 -7.77
N GLU A 207 7.48 12.22 -8.91
CA GLU A 207 7.37 13.47 -9.66
C GLU A 207 5.89 13.70 -10.04
N SER A 208 5.54 14.94 -10.36
CA SER A 208 4.21 15.28 -10.86
C SER A 208 3.94 14.58 -12.19
N LEU A 209 2.69 14.17 -12.42
CA LEU A 209 2.28 13.46 -13.64
C LEU A 209 2.72 14.18 -14.90
N GLY A 210 3.37 13.48 -15.79
CA GLY A 210 3.90 13.98 -17.04
C GLY A 210 5.18 14.82 -16.93
N LYS A 211 5.79 14.91 -15.74
CA LYS A 211 7.02 15.67 -15.48
C LYS A 211 8.26 14.79 -15.26
N GLY A 212 8.06 13.48 -15.16
CA GLY A 212 9.10 12.49 -14.92
C GLY A 212 9.36 11.58 -16.12
N PHE A 213 9.97 10.44 -15.83
CA PHE A 213 10.39 9.45 -16.82
C PHE A 213 9.26 8.61 -17.40
N LEU A 214 8.12 8.49 -16.68
CA LEU A 214 6.94 7.81 -17.21
C LEU A 214 6.24 8.63 -18.28
N GLY A 215 6.12 9.94 -18.06
CA GLY A 215 5.47 10.85 -18.99
C GLY A 215 3.94 10.69 -19.02
N LEU A 216 3.25 11.70 -19.54
CA LEU A 216 1.77 11.77 -19.47
C LEU A 216 1.09 10.63 -20.23
N LYS A 217 1.68 10.16 -21.34
CA LYS A 217 1.10 9.09 -22.17
C LYS A 217 0.88 7.77 -21.42
N THR A 218 1.79 7.44 -20.48
CA THR A 218 1.64 6.26 -19.64
C THR A 218 0.34 6.32 -18.83
N PHE A 219 0.05 7.47 -18.20
CA PHE A 219 -1.16 7.65 -17.40
C PHE A 219 -2.43 7.65 -18.24
N GLU A 220 -2.39 8.20 -19.44
CA GLU A 220 -3.50 8.11 -20.39
C GLU A 220 -3.81 6.64 -20.75
N ASN A 221 -2.79 5.81 -20.95
CA ASN A 221 -2.98 4.38 -21.25
C ASN A 221 -3.52 3.59 -20.06
N ILE A 222 -3.18 3.96 -18.82
CA ILE A 222 -3.67 3.30 -17.61
C ILE A 222 -5.16 3.61 -17.35
N ILE A 223 -5.61 4.83 -17.71
CA ILE A 223 -6.97 5.30 -17.40
C ILE A 223 -7.97 4.90 -18.50
N ASN A 224 -7.54 4.71 -19.73
CA ASN A 224 -8.37 4.33 -20.87
C ASN A 224 -8.44 2.81 -21.10
#